data_8ec59f185ec7852434200ebf06f8dfa0
#
_entry.id   8ec59f185ec7852434200ebf06f8dfa0
#
_cell.length_a   1.000
_cell.length_b   1.000
_cell.length_c   1.000
_cell.angle_alpha   90.00
_cell.angle_beta   90.00
_cell.angle_gamma   90.00
#
_symmetry.space_group_name_H-M   'P 1'
#
loop_
_entity.id
_entity.type
_entity.pdbx_description
1 polymer ?
#
loop_
_entity_poly.entity_id
_entity_poly.type
_entity_poly.pdbx_seq_one_letter_code
_entity_poly.pdbx_strand_id
1 'polypeptide(L)'
;MDVREEESAGEGQLALSSEESTLLHRWVERLRDVAREVRSAFHRRMHPYRRQRALRTLRAIEDPSRILFVCHGNICRSPYAEGAARRDLAPSFRERIECRSAGFIGPERPSPPAAQRVARERSVDLTDHRSRLLEPEVVRASDLVFVMDGDQASAIRGRFGSVPVLLLGDLDTELPDRRRIRDPITQPPAVFREVYGRIDRCISEVVSVLEEEFATGGDPTGEDGASPPSA
;
A
#
# COMPACT_ATOMS: atom_id res chain seq x y z
N MET A 1 8.70 13.27 -77.13
CA MET A 1 7.97 12.15 -76.59
C MET A 1 8.26 12.08 -75.12
N ASP A 2 7.31 12.50 -74.42
CA ASP A 2 6.96 12.35 -72.99
C ASP A 2 8.08 12.44 -71.93
N VAL A 3 8.18 13.65 -71.42
CA VAL A 3 8.79 13.95 -70.13
C VAL A 3 7.66 13.97 -69.10
N ARG A 4 7.60 13.01 -68.21
CA ARG A 4 6.74 13.08 -67.04
C ARG A 4 7.50 13.79 -65.94
N GLU A 5 7.04 14.97 -65.59
CA GLU A 5 7.39 15.71 -64.41
C GLU A 5 6.74 14.99 -63.21
N GLU A 6 7.57 14.42 -62.31
CA GLU A 6 7.13 13.99 -61.00
C GLU A 6 7.13 15.21 -60.06
N GLU A 7 5.93 15.68 -59.70
CA GLU A 7 5.69 16.62 -58.62
C GLU A 7 6.05 15.93 -57.29
N SER A 8 7.21 16.27 -56.75
CA SER A 8 7.57 16.01 -55.36
C SER A 8 6.77 16.96 -54.45
N ALA A 9 5.66 16.47 -53.89
CA ALA A 9 4.97 17.16 -52.81
C ALA A 9 5.88 17.20 -51.60
N GLY A 10 6.48 18.36 -51.35
CA GLY A 10 7.28 18.62 -50.13
C GLY A 10 6.37 18.60 -48.92
N GLU A 11 6.47 17.57 -48.10
CA GLU A 11 5.96 17.57 -46.72
C GLU A 11 6.72 18.64 -45.93
N GLY A 12 6.08 19.81 -45.80
CA GLY A 12 6.58 20.89 -44.94
C GLY A 12 6.51 20.49 -43.50
N GLN A 13 7.54 19.85 -42.99
CA GLN A 13 7.74 19.62 -41.56
C GLN A 13 7.98 21.00 -40.91
N LEU A 14 6.95 21.55 -40.25
CA LEU A 14 7.06 22.75 -39.43
C LEU A 14 7.95 22.44 -38.21
N ALA A 15 9.25 22.57 -38.39
CA ALA A 15 10.22 22.51 -37.30
C ALA A 15 10.09 23.81 -36.49
N LEU A 16 9.65 23.72 -35.25
CA LEU A 16 9.65 24.83 -34.32
C LEU A 16 11.07 25.36 -34.14
N SER A 17 11.23 26.69 -34.05
CA SER A 17 12.52 27.28 -33.74
C SER A 17 12.99 26.82 -32.33
N SER A 18 14.28 26.90 -32.07
CA SER A 18 14.85 26.52 -30.78
C SER A 18 14.26 27.31 -29.61
N GLU A 19 13.93 28.56 -29.82
CA GLU A 19 13.27 29.43 -28.81
C GLU A 19 11.82 29.01 -28.57
N GLU A 20 11.05 28.71 -29.62
CA GLU A 20 9.67 28.22 -29.50
C GLU A 20 9.61 26.87 -28.79
N SER A 21 10.53 25.96 -29.11
CA SER A 21 10.67 24.67 -28.43
C SER A 21 10.97 24.84 -26.93
N THR A 22 11.84 25.79 -26.58
CA THR A 22 12.19 26.10 -25.17
C THR A 22 11.00 26.70 -24.42
N LEU A 23 10.26 27.62 -25.03
CA LEU A 23 9.08 28.24 -24.46
C LEU A 23 7.96 27.18 -24.26
N LEU A 24 7.73 26.35 -25.25
CA LEU A 24 6.75 25.26 -25.15
C LEU A 24 7.11 24.30 -24.03
N HIS A 25 8.37 23.90 -23.90
CA HIS A 25 8.85 23.03 -22.82
C HIS A 25 8.58 23.65 -21.44
N ARG A 26 8.90 24.94 -21.25
CA ARG A 26 8.62 25.66 -19.99
C ARG A 26 7.13 25.73 -19.68
N TRP A 27 6.26 25.93 -20.69
CA TRP A 27 4.81 25.92 -20.50
C TRP A 27 4.29 24.53 -20.10
N VAL A 28 4.77 23.49 -20.76
CA VAL A 28 4.40 22.10 -20.43
C VAL A 28 4.83 21.74 -19.00
N GLU A 29 6.00 22.18 -18.58
CA GLU A 29 6.46 21.95 -17.21
C GLU A 29 5.58 22.70 -16.18
N ARG A 30 5.25 23.97 -16.44
CA ARG A 30 4.33 24.74 -15.59
C ARG A 30 2.95 24.09 -15.48
N LEU A 31 2.40 23.62 -16.60
CA LEU A 31 1.12 22.92 -16.58
C LEU A 31 1.18 21.63 -15.78
N ARG A 32 2.28 20.89 -15.88
CA ARG A 32 2.51 19.68 -15.07
C ARG A 32 2.61 20.01 -13.58
N ASP A 33 3.27 21.10 -13.22
CA ASP A 33 3.39 21.53 -11.82
C ASP A 33 2.03 21.91 -11.26
N VAL A 34 1.26 22.75 -11.97
CA VAL A 34 -0.10 23.12 -11.56
C VAL A 34 -1.00 21.90 -11.43
N ALA A 35 -0.97 20.98 -12.40
CA ALA A 35 -1.75 19.75 -12.34
C ALA A 35 -1.35 18.87 -11.15
N ARG A 36 -0.05 18.84 -10.81
CA ARG A 36 0.48 18.13 -9.64
C ARG A 36 -0.03 18.76 -8.34
N GLU A 37 -0.01 20.09 -8.26
CA GLU A 37 -0.45 20.85 -7.08
C GLU A 37 -1.97 20.70 -6.86
N VAL A 38 -2.79 20.85 -7.91
CA VAL A 38 -4.24 20.63 -7.86
C VAL A 38 -4.55 19.20 -7.39
N ARG A 39 -3.87 18.21 -7.95
CA ARG A 39 -4.05 16.82 -7.55
C ARG A 39 -3.65 16.60 -6.09
N SER A 40 -2.54 17.18 -5.65
CA SER A 40 -2.10 17.11 -4.26
C SER A 40 -3.11 17.76 -3.31
N ALA A 41 -3.60 18.95 -3.63
CA ALA A 41 -4.62 19.65 -2.86
C ALA A 41 -5.93 18.83 -2.77
N PHE A 42 -6.38 18.24 -3.89
CA PHE A 42 -7.53 17.35 -3.91
C PHE A 42 -7.30 16.13 -3.00
N HIS A 43 -6.14 15.49 -3.08
CA HIS A 43 -5.83 14.35 -2.24
C HIS A 43 -5.79 14.71 -0.75
N ARG A 44 -5.19 15.85 -0.38
CA ARG A 44 -5.21 16.34 1.02
C ARG A 44 -6.63 16.55 1.51
N ARG A 45 -7.48 17.22 0.72
CA ARG A 45 -8.87 17.46 1.10
C ARG A 45 -9.69 16.17 1.26
N MET A 46 -9.45 15.18 0.42
CA MET A 46 -10.16 13.88 0.45
C MET A 46 -9.58 12.89 1.46
N HIS A 47 -8.41 13.16 2.01
CA HIS A 47 -7.73 12.22 2.91
C HIS A 47 -8.54 11.89 4.17
N PRO A 48 -9.11 12.85 4.92
CA PRO A 48 -9.88 12.51 6.14
C PRO A 48 -11.04 11.56 5.85
N TYR A 49 -11.74 11.76 4.74
CA TYR A 49 -12.83 10.89 4.33
C TYR A 49 -12.34 9.47 3.98
N ARG A 50 -11.23 9.36 3.23
CA ARG A 50 -10.65 8.05 2.87
C ARG A 50 -10.12 7.31 4.10
N ARG A 51 -9.40 8.03 4.97
CA ARG A 51 -8.90 7.46 6.23
C ARG A 51 -10.06 6.97 7.10
N GLN A 52 -11.09 7.78 7.31
CA GLN A 52 -12.26 7.38 8.07
C GLN A 52 -12.96 6.15 7.47
N ARG A 53 -13.08 6.09 6.13
CA ARG A 53 -13.62 4.91 5.46
C ARG A 53 -12.75 3.67 5.69
N ALA A 54 -11.42 3.79 5.58
CA ALA A 54 -10.50 2.68 5.84
C ALA A 54 -10.60 2.19 7.28
N LEU A 55 -10.64 3.11 8.25
CA LEU A 55 -10.80 2.77 9.67
C LEU A 55 -12.16 2.10 9.96
N ARG A 56 -13.25 2.59 9.36
CA ARG A 56 -14.56 1.93 9.48
C ARG A 56 -14.55 0.51 8.91
N THR A 57 -13.92 0.30 7.77
CA THR A 57 -13.80 -1.04 7.18
C THR A 57 -12.97 -1.94 8.08
N LEU A 58 -11.88 -1.44 8.67
CA LEU A 58 -11.03 -2.18 9.59
C LEU A 58 -11.80 -2.59 10.85
N ARG A 59 -12.55 -1.66 11.46
CA ARG A 59 -13.39 -1.91 12.65
C ARG A 59 -14.58 -2.84 12.38
N ALA A 60 -15.07 -2.90 11.14
CA ALA A 60 -16.18 -3.76 10.77
C ALA A 60 -15.81 -5.22 10.55
N ILE A 61 -14.52 -5.57 10.65
CA ILE A 61 -14.07 -6.95 10.55
C ILE A 61 -14.10 -7.55 11.96
N GLU A 62 -15.08 -8.39 12.18
CA GLU A 62 -15.22 -9.11 13.45
C GLU A 62 -14.14 -10.19 13.53
N ASP A 63 -13.37 -10.20 14.63
CA ASP A 63 -12.34 -11.18 14.97
C ASP A 63 -11.37 -11.55 13.78
N PRO A 64 -10.64 -10.57 13.22
CA PRO A 64 -9.77 -10.86 12.08
C PRO A 64 -8.65 -11.83 12.46
N SER A 65 -8.56 -12.91 11.73
CA SER A 65 -7.55 -13.96 11.93
C SER A 65 -6.43 -13.93 10.90
N ARG A 66 -6.68 -13.34 9.71
CA ARG A 66 -5.72 -13.33 8.59
C ARG A 66 -5.67 -11.98 7.88
N ILE A 67 -4.52 -11.35 7.93
CA ILE A 67 -4.23 -10.09 7.25
C ILE A 67 -3.17 -10.32 6.18
N LEU A 68 -3.48 -9.91 4.94
CA LEU A 68 -2.59 -10.06 3.80
C LEU A 68 -2.07 -8.70 3.32
N PHE A 69 -0.75 -8.54 3.25
CA PHE A 69 -0.09 -7.39 2.66
C PHE A 69 0.37 -7.71 1.23
N VAL A 70 -0.03 -6.90 0.26
CA VAL A 70 0.29 -7.14 -1.16
C VAL A 70 1.04 -5.97 -1.75
N CYS A 71 2.10 -6.26 -2.50
CA CYS A 71 2.78 -5.30 -3.37
C CYS A 71 3.12 -5.95 -4.71
N HIS A 72 3.77 -5.24 -5.62
CA HIS A 72 4.05 -5.77 -6.94
C HIS A 72 4.91 -7.05 -6.90
N GLY A 73 6.07 -7.00 -6.25
CA GLY A 73 7.07 -8.08 -6.29
C GLY A 73 7.22 -8.90 -5.02
N ASN A 74 6.56 -8.54 -3.92
CA ASN A 74 6.72 -9.19 -2.60
C ASN A 74 8.18 -9.35 -2.13
N ILE A 75 9.02 -8.35 -2.41
CA ILE A 75 10.44 -8.35 -2.00
C ILE A 75 10.88 -7.13 -1.19
N CYS A 76 10.04 -6.07 -1.11
CA CYS A 76 10.36 -4.84 -0.38
C CYS A 76 9.21 -4.44 0.56
N ARG A 77 8.11 -3.86 0.01
CA ARG A 77 7.04 -3.19 0.78
C ARG A 77 6.19 -4.17 1.58
N SER A 78 5.59 -5.15 0.94
CA SER A 78 4.67 -6.07 1.61
C SER A 78 5.35 -7.00 2.61
N PRO A 79 6.56 -7.57 2.38
CA PRO A 79 7.22 -8.35 3.43
C PRO A 79 7.66 -7.47 4.61
N TYR A 80 8.04 -6.22 4.36
CA TYR A 80 8.32 -5.28 5.44
C TYR A 80 7.06 -4.98 6.26
N ALA A 81 5.91 -4.72 5.61
CA ALA A 81 4.64 -4.49 6.29
C ALA A 81 4.18 -5.69 7.12
N GLU A 82 4.33 -6.92 6.60
CA GLU A 82 4.10 -8.17 7.34
C GLU A 82 4.97 -8.23 8.61
N GLY A 83 6.28 -7.99 8.48
CA GLY A 83 7.22 -8.02 9.61
C GLY A 83 6.95 -6.91 10.63
N ALA A 84 6.61 -5.69 10.16
CA ALA A 84 6.26 -4.57 11.02
C ALA A 84 4.96 -4.83 11.80
N ALA A 85 3.94 -5.38 11.16
CA ALA A 85 2.70 -5.75 11.83
C ALA A 85 2.94 -6.82 12.92
N ARG A 86 3.72 -7.85 12.61
CA ARG A 86 4.10 -8.87 13.61
C ARG A 86 4.95 -8.31 14.75
N ARG A 87 5.81 -7.34 14.48
CA ARG A 87 6.63 -6.67 15.50
C ARG A 87 5.75 -5.86 16.46
N ASP A 88 4.80 -5.10 15.93
CA ASP A 88 4.03 -4.10 16.67
C ASP A 88 2.81 -4.69 17.39
N LEU A 89 2.21 -5.78 16.88
CA LEU A 89 1.13 -6.48 17.57
C LEU A 89 1.59 -7.01 18.93
N ALA A 90 0.78 -6.83 19.97
CA ALA A 90 1.00 -7.43 21.29
C ALA A 90 1.06 -8.98 21.21
N PRO A 91 1.76 -9.66 22.13
CA PRO A 91 1.93 -11.13 22.07
C PRO A 91 0.62 -11.90 21.92
N SER A 92 -0.43 -11.54 22.67
CA SER A 92 -1.75 -12.17 22.62
C SER A 92 -2.43 -12.06 21.25
N PHE A 93 -2.20 -10.96 20.52
CA PHE A 93 -2.73 -10.76 19.17
C PHE A 93 -1.90 -11.48 18.11
N ARG A 94 -0.60 -11.60 18.30
CA ARG A 94 0.27 -12.35 17.39
C ARG A 94 -0.05 -13.84 17.31
N GLU A 95 -0.63 -14.42 18.34
CA GLU A 95 -1.10 -15.80 18.36
C GLU A 95 -2.44 -15.97 17.63
N ARG A 96 -3.24 -14.92 17.54
CA ARG A 96 -4.58 -14.93 16.93
C ARG A 96 -4.58 -14.43 15.48
N ILE A 97 -3.75 -13.43 15.17
CA ILE A 97 -3.73 -12.75 13.86
C ILE A 97 -2.52 -13.22 13.04
N GLU A 98 -2.79 -13.98 12.00
CA GLU A 98 -1.79 -14.36 11.03
C GLU A 98 -1.55 -13.22 10.02
N CYS A 99 -0.37 -12.61 10.05
CA CYS A 99 0.06 -11.65 9.04
C CYS A 99 0.85 -12.38 7.95
N ARG A 100 0.45 -12.19 6.68
CA ARG A 100 1.13 -12.74 5.50
C ARG A 100 1.39 -11.67 4.45
N SER A 101 2.29 -11.95 3.51
CA SER A 101 2.49 -11.10 2.34
C SER A 101 2.60 -11.90 1.05
N ALA A 102 2.21 -11.26 -0.08
CA ALA A 102 2.29 -11.82 -1.41
C ALA A 102 2.53 -10.72 -2.47
N GLY A 103 2.77 -11.12 -3.71
CA GLY A 103 2.96 -10.22 -4.85
C GLY A 103 2.42 -10.77 -6.15
N PHE A 104 2.33 -9.90 -7.15
CA PHE A 104 1.78 -10.26 -8.47
C PHE A 104 2.79 -10.98 -9.36
N ILE A 105 4.08 -10.92 -9.03
CA ILE A 105 5.14 -11.48 -9.88
C ILE A 105 6.20 -12.22 -9.07
N GLY A 106 6.76 -13.25 -9.69
CA GLY A 106 8.01 -13.94 -9.34
C GLY A 106 8.07 -14.53 -7.93
N PRO A 107 7.75 -15.81 -7.73
CA PRO A 107 7.98 -16.49 -6.45
C PRO A 107 9.49 -16.70 -6.20
N GLU A 108 9.83 -17.07 -4.94
CA GLU A 108 11.15 -17.51 -4.47
C GLU A 108 12.29 -16.47 -4.60
N ARG A 109 11.98 -15.20 -4.79
CA ARG A 109 13.00 -14.15 -4.84
C ARG A 109 13.33 -13.60 -3.45
N PRO A 110 14.62 -13.41 -3.11
CA PRO A 110 15.02 -12.80 -1.85
C PRO A 110 14.71 -11.29 -1.85
N SER A 111 14.56 -10.73 -0.66
CA SER A 111 14.56 -9.28 -0.48
C SER A 111 15.92 -8.69 -0.88
N PRO A 112 15.96 -7.54 -1.59
CA PRO A 112 17.23 -6.89 -1.96
C PRO A 112 18.08 -6.53 -0.72
N PRO A 113 19.42 -6.52 -0.82
CA PRO A 113 20.30 -6.21 0.31
C PRO A 113 20.01 -4.86 0.99
N ALA A 114 19.62 -3.84 0.20
CA ALA A 114 19.22 -2.54 0.74
C ALA A 114 17.93 -2.63 1.58
N ALA A 115 16.95 -3.43 1.12
CA ALA A 115 15.72 -3.71 1.84
C ALA A 115 15.99 -4.40 3.18
N GLN A 116 16.79 -5.49 3.16
CA GLN A 116 17.16 -6.24 4.37
C GLN A 116 17.89 -5.36 5.40
N ARG A 117 18.86 -4.55 4.95
CA ARG A 117 19.62 -3.67 5.82
C ARG A 117 18.72 -2.65 6.52
N VAL A 118 17.88 -1.93 5.75
CA VAL A 118 17.01 -0.89 6.30
C VAL A 118 15.88 -1.48 7.15
N ALA A 119 15.38 -2.67 6.81
CA ALA A 119 14.41 -3.39 7.64
C ALA A 119 14.99 -3.75 9.01
N ARG A 120 16.24 -4.23 9.04
CA ARG A 120 16.95 -4.57 10.29
C ARG A 120 17.19 -3.35 11.18
N GLU A 121 17.48 -2.16 10.60
CA GLU A 121 17.54 -0.89 11.33
C GLU A 121 16.24 -0.57 12.11
N ARG A 122 15.12 -1.23 11.72
CA ARG A 122 13.77 -1.07 12.27
C ARG A 122 13.23 -2.35 12.92
N SER A 123 14.12 -3.23 13.34
CA SER A 123 13.78 -4.49 14.01
C SER A 123 12.88 -5.44 13.20
N VAL A 124 12.98 -5.40 11.87
CA VAL A 124 12.33 -6.35 10.95
C VAL A 124 13.40 -7.13 10.21
N ASP A 125 13.39 -8.45 10.30
CA ASP A 125 14.32 -9.30 9.57
C ASP A 125 13.68 -9.83 8.27
N LEU A 126 14.33 -9.55 7.14
CA LEU A 126 13.94 -10.01 5.82
C LEU A 126 14.98 -10.95 5.18
N THR A 127 15.93 -11.46 5.96
CA THR A 127 17.07 -12.27 5.46
C THR A 127 16.58 -13.56 4.80
N ASP A 128 15.68 -14.26 5.47
CA ASP A 128 15.12 -15.54 4.98
C ASP A 128 13.83 -15.36 4.18
N HIS A 129 13.40 -14.11 3.97
CA HIS A 129 12.20 -13.89 3.17
C HIS A 129 12.39 -14.34 1.73
N ARG A 130 11.38 -15.08 1.22
CA ARG A 130 11.22 -15.42 -0.19
C ARG A 130 9.87 -14.93 -0.67
N SER A 131 9.85 -14.28 -1.84
CA SER A 131 8.61 -13.76 -2.40
C SER A 131 7.63 -14.89 -2.70
N ARG A 132 6.35 -14.63 -2.43
CA ARG A 132 5.22 -15.53 -2.68
C ARG A 132 4.33 -14.93 -3.75
N LEU A 133 3.86 -15.77 -4.66
CA LEU A 133 2.89 -15.35 -5.66
C LEU A 133 1.52 -15.16 -5.00
N LEU A 134 0.78 -14.15 -5.47
CA LEU A 134 -0.57 -13.89 -5.02
C LEU A 134 -1.53 -14.93 -5.65
N GLU A 135 -1.91 -15.90 -4.86
CA GLU A 135 -2.83 -16.97 -5.26
C GLU A 135 -4.27 -16.67 -4.82
N PRO A 136 -5.29 -17.12 -5.59
CA PRO A 136 -6.69 -16.89 -5.27
C PRO A 136 -7.09 -17.39 -3.88
N GLU A 137 -6.55 -18.53 -3.47
CA GLU A 137 -6.84 -19.19 -2.20
C GLU A 137 -6.35 -18.34 -1.02
N VAL A 138 -5.16 -17.74 -1.15
CA VAL A 138 -4.59 -16.87 -0.12
C VAL A 138 -5.43 -15.61 0.05
N VAL A 139 -5.90 -15.03 -1.06
CA VAL A 139 -6.76 -13.83 -1.00
C VAL A 139 -8.12 -14.16 -0.37
N ARG A 140 -8.76 -15.25 -0.79
CA ARG A 140 -10.09 -15.64 -0.26
C ARG A 140 -10.06 -16.07 1.20
N ALA A 141 -8.93 -16.59 1.65
CA ALA A 141 -8.72 -16.98 3.04
C ALA A 141 -8.36 -15.81 3.95
N SER A 142 -8.17 -14.60 3.40
CA SER A 142 -7.82 -13.40 4.18
C SER A 142 -9.07 -12.61 4.55
N ASP A 143 -9.14 -12.12 5.77
CA ASP A 143 -10.22 -11.25 6.24
C ASP A 143 -10.03 -9.82 5.75
N LEU A 144 -8.77 -9.43 5.51
CA LEU A 144 -8.39 -8.10 5.05
C LEU A 144 -7.13 -8.16 4.18
N VAL A 145 -7.14 -7.37 3.10
CA VAL A 145 -6.00 -7.20 2.20
C VAL A 145 -5.55 -5.75 2.18
N PHE A 146 -4.31 -5.49 2.53
CA PHE A 146 -3.66 -4.20 2.35
C PHE A 146 -2.81 -4.18 1.07
N VAL A 147 -2.96 -3.10 0.29
CA VAL A 147 -2.20 -2.87 -0.94
C VAL A 147 -1.45 -1.56 -0.91
N MET A 148 -0.44 -1.40 -1.76
CA MET A 148 0.44 -0.23 -1.78
C MET A 148 -0.05 0.87 -2.74
N ASP A 149 -0.95 0.55 -3.67
CA ASP A 149 -1.52 1.51 -4.63
C ASP A 149 -2.90 1.10 -5.16
N GLY A 150 -3.53 2.02 -5.91
CA GLY A 150 -4.87 1.83 -6.46
C GLY A 150 -4.95 0.78 -7.56
N ASP A 151 -3.88 0.60 -8.34
CA ASP A 151 -3.85 -0.38 -9.44
C ASP A 151 -3.88 -1.81 -8.86
N GLN A 152 -3.12 -2.04 -7.78
CA GLN A 152 -3.15 -3.30 -7.03
C GLN A 152 -4.55 -3.57 -6.44
N ALA A 153 -5.18 -2.53 -5.86
CA ALA A 153 -6.54 -2.66 -5.32
C ALA A 153 -7.55 -3.04 -6.41
N SER A 154 -7.47 -2.41 -7.57
CA SER A 154 -8.33 -2.69 -8.71
C SER A 154 -8.12 -4.10 -9.25
N ALA A 155 -6.86 -4.52 -9.36
CA ALA A 155 -6.52 -5.86 -9.82
C ALA A 155 -7.05 -6.95 -8.88
N ILE A 156 -6.94 -6.77 -7.56
CA ILE A 156 -7.44 -7.74 -6.59
C ILE A 156 -8.97 -7.78 -6.60
N ARG A 157 -9.65 -6.64 -6.56
CA ARG A 157 -11.12 -6.59 -6.60
C ARG A 157 -11.70 -7.19 -7.87
N GLY A 158 -11.07 -6.94 -9.02
CA GLY A 158 -11.50 -7.48 -10.31
C GLY A 158 -11.29 -8.99 -10.45
N ARG A 159 -10.31 -9.58 -9.76
CA ARG A 159 -9.97 -11.00 -9.89
C ARG A 159 -10.55 -11.89 -8.79
N PHE A 160 -10.73 -11.37 -7.56
CA PHE A 160 -10.98 -12.19 -6.38
C PHE A 160 -12.25 -11.82 -5.60
N GLY A 161 -13.01 -10.81 -6.04
CA GLY A 161 -14.34 -10.52 -5.51
C GLY A 161 -14.38 -9.78 -4.17
N SER A 162 -15.10 -10.31 -3.18
CA SER A 162 -15.65 -9.56 -2.04
C SER A 162 -14.73 -9.35 -0.84
N VAL A 163 -13.45 -9.72 -0.91
CA VAL A 163 -12.52 -9.48 0.20
C VAL A 163 -12.32 -7.98 0.41
N PRO A 164 -12.38 -7.46 1.65
CA PRO A 164 -12.05 -6.09 1.94
C PRO A 164 -10.63 -5.74 1.52
N VAL A 165 -10.47 -4.75 0.63
CA VAL A 165 -9.17 -4.29 0.13
C VAL A 165 -8.97 -2.83 0.48
N LEU A 166 -7.94 -2.50 1.26
CA LEU A 166 -7.59 -1.16 1.70
C LEU A 166 -6.23 -0.74 1.14
N LEU A 167 -6.10 0.54 0.80
CA LEU A 167 -4.80 1.14 0.53
C LEU A 167 -4.13 1.46 1.86
N LEU A 168 -2.99 0.84 2.13
CA LEU A 168 -2.24 1.07 3.36
C LEU A 168 -1.89 2.55 3.55
N GLY A 169 -1.53 3.24 2.47
CA GLY A 169 -1.20 4.67 2.49
C GLY A 169 -2.39 5.63 2.77
N ASP A 170 -3.64 5.16 2.80
CA ASP A 170 -4.77 5.96 3.23
C ASP A 170 -4.80 6.14 4.77
N LEU A 171 -4.05 5.33 5.52
CA LEU A 171 -3.91 5.42 6.98
C LEU A 171 -2.77 6.35 7.43
N ASP A 172 -1.90 6.81 6.52
CA ASP A 172 -0.78 7.71 6.85
C ASP A 172 -1.28 9.12 7.20
N THR A 173 -1.01 9.57 8.40
CA THR A 173 -1.42 10.90 8.89
C THR A 173 -0.50 12.03 8.46
N GLU A 174 0.76 11.74 8.12
CA GLU A 174 1.78 12.76 7.76
C GLU A 174 1.78 13.10 6.26
N LEU A 175 1.40 12.15 5.39
CA LEU A 175 1.44 12.34 3.93
C LEU A 175 0.04 12.15 3.29
N PRO A 176 -0.92 13.02 3.62
CA PRO A 176 -2.32 12.89 3.21
C PRO A 176 -2.53 13.07 1.70
N ASP A 177 -1.61 13.68 0.99
CA ASP A 177 -1.64 13.90 -0.46
C ASP A 177 -1.15 12.69 -1.26
N ARG A 178 -0.58 11.68 -0.63
CA ARG A 178 0.04 10.52 -1.28
C ARG A 178 -0.61 9.21 -0.86
N ARG A 179 -1.60 8.75 -1.60
CA ARG A 179 -2.21 7.44 -1.35
C ARG A 179 -1.28 6.26 -1.64
N ARG A 180 -0.49 6.40 -2.71
CA ARG A 180 0.45 5.37 -3.14
C ARG A 180 1.69 5.36 -2.24
N ILE A 181 2.06 4.19 -1.73
CA ILE A 181 3.36 3.94 -1.12
C ILE A 181 4.36 3.63 -2.25
N ARG A 182 5.35 4.52 -2.41
CA ARG A 182 6.36 4.44 -3.47
C ARG A 182 7.09 3.09 -3.46
N ASP A 183 7.43 2.58 -4.64
CA ASP A 183 8.31 1.40 -4.75
C ASP A 183 9.77 1.82 -4.59
N PRO A 184 10.50 1.30 -3.58
CA PRO A 184 11.89 1.63 -3.37
C PRO A 184 12.85 0.74 -4.17
N ILE A 185 12.35 -0.23 -4.95
CA ILE A 185 13.21 -1.12 -5.75
C ILE A 185 14.20 -0.30 -6.60
N THR A 186 15.44 -0.72 -6.67
CA THR A 186 16.54 -0.03 -7.35
C THR A 186 16.89 1.38 -6.83
N GLN A 187 16.28 1.82 -5.73
CA GLN A 187 16.56 3.13 -5.13
C GLN A 187 17.64 3.04 -4.03
N PRO A 188 18.29 4.17 -3.70
CA PRO A 188 19.23 4.24 -2.59
C PRO A 188 18.58 3.89 -1.24
N PRO A 189 19.37 3.45 -0.22
CA PRO A 189 18.87 3.12 1.12
C PRO A 189 18.06 4.24 1.80
N ALA A 190 18.33 5.51 1.50
CA ALA A 190 17.55 6.64 2.01
C ALA A 190 16.06 6.55 1.60
N VAL A 191 15.76 6.12 0.37
CA VAL A 191 14.38 5.94 -0.10
C VAL A 191 13.70 4.76 0.61
N PHE A 192 14.44 3.68 0.90
CA PHE A 192 13.91 2.59 1.72
C PHE A 192 13.54 3.08 3.14
N ARG A 193 14.37 3.93 3.77
CA ARG A 193 14.08 4.49 5.10
C ARG A 193 12.81 5.35 5.09
N GLU A 194 12.63 6.18 4.05
CA GLU A 194 11.41 6.98 3.86
C GLU A 194 10.18 6.07 3.71
N VAL A 195 10.25 5.08 2.83
CA VAL A 195 9.13 4.17 2.54
C VAL A 195 8.78 3.32 3.75
N TYR A 196 9.77 2.75 4.42
CA TYR A 196 9.55 1.91 5.59
C TYR A 196 9.05 2.71 6.80
N GLY A 197 9.56 3.92 7.03
CA GLY A 197 9.01 4.81 8.05
C GLY A 197 7.55 5.17 7.81
N ARG A 198 7.18 5.32 6.54
CA ARG A 198 5.78 5.51 6.17
C ARG A 198 4.92 4.27 6.43
N ILE A 199 5.43 3.08 6.09
CA ILE A 199 4.73 1.82 6.38
C ILE A 199 4.57 1.65 7.89
N ASP A 200 5.59 1.96 8.70
CA ASP A 200 5.49 1.87 10.17
C ASP A 200 4.34 2.73 10.71
N ARG A 201 4.20 3.98 10.27
CA ARG A 201 3.08 4.83 10.70
C ARG A 201 1.72 4.24 10.35
N CYS A 202 1.59 3.73 9.13
CA CYS A 202 0.35 3.08 8.70
C CYS A 202 0.06 1.80 9.50
N ILE A 203 1.07 1.00 9.79
CA ILE A 203 0.94 -0.24 10.57
C ILE A 203 0.59 0.07 12.03
N SER A 204 1.19 1.11 12.62
CA SER A 204 0.83 1.56 13.98
C SER A 204 -0.66 1.89 14.09
N GLU A 205 -1.25 2.55 13.08
CA GLU A 205 -2.70 2.81 13.04
C GLU A 205 -3.52 1.52 12.91
N VAL A 206 -3.06 0.57 12.08
CA VAL A 206 -3.74 -0.73 11.94
C VAL A 206 -3.74 -1.47 13.26
N VAL A 207 -2.59 -1.57 13.91
CA VAL A 207 -2.42 -2.29 15.19
C VAL A 207 -3.25 -1.65 16.28
N SER A 208 -3.22 -0.31 16.41
CA SER A 208 -4.02 0.41 17.40
C SER A 208 -5.51 0.08 17.28
N VAL A 209 -6.06 0.10 16.05
CA VAL A 209 -7.47 -0.21 15.83
C VAL A 209 -7.80 -1.67 16.15
N LEU A 210 -6.93 -2.60 15.74
CA LEU A 210 -7.14 -4.02 16.03
C LEU A 210 -7.14 -4.28 17.54
N GLU A 211 -6.23 -3.69 18.29
CA GLU A 211 -6.12 -3.87 19.74
C GLU A 211 -7.26 -3.18 20.49
N GLU A 212 -7.73 -2.02 20.04
CA GLU A 212 -8.89 -1.31 20.60
C GLU A 212 -10.18 -2.13 20.47
N GLU A 213 -10.46 -2.68 19.29
CA GLU A 213 -11.70 -3.44 19.04
C GLU A 213 -11.73 -4.76 19.84
N PHE A 214 -10.59 -5.41 19.99
CA PHE A 214 -10.52 -6.63 20.80
C PHE A 214 -10.60 -6.36 22.31
N ALA A 215 -10.13 -5.21 22.79
CA ALA A 215 -10.24 -4.85 24.20
C ALA A 215 -11.70 -4.57 24.60
N THR A 216 -12.53 -4.12 23.64
CA THR A 216 -13.95 -3.82 23.88
C THR A 216 -14.89 -5.02 23.68
N GLY A 217 -14.45 -6.05 22.93
CA GLY A 217 -15.24 -7.25 22.61
C GLY A 217 -15.08 -8.42 23.60
N GLY A 218 -14.24 -8.31 24.61
CA GLY A 218 -13.83 -9.42 25.47
C GLY A 218 -14.30 -9.35 26.92
N ASP A 219 -15.61 -9.25 27.19
CA ASP A 219 -16.14 -9.73 28.46
C ASP A 219 -17.53 -10.37 28.30
N PRO A 220 -17.60 -11.67 27.91
CA PRO A 220 -18.84 -12.43 28.02
C PRO A 220 -18.95 -13.18 29.37
N THR A 221 -18.12 -12.90 30.36
CA THR A 221 -18.26 -13.54 31.71
C THR A 221 -18.59 -12.50 32.76
N GLY A 222 -19.79 -11.92 32.65
CA GLY A 222 -20.48 -11.44 33.82
C GLY A 222 -20.79 -12.64 34.70
N GLU A 223 -19.93 -12.96 35.65
CA GLU A 223 -20.28 -13.84 36.77
C GLU A 223 -21.40 -13.17 37.55
N ASP A 224 -22.64 -13.56 37.23
CA ASP A 224 -23.77 -13.40 38.13
C ASP A 224 -23.47 -14.20 39.40
N GLY A 225 -22.83 -13.52 40.34
CA GLY A 225 -22.68 -14.00 41.71
C GLY A 225 -24.03 -14.12 42.39
N ALA A 226 -24.82 -15.15 42.08
CA ALA A 226 -25.97 -15.57 42.86
C ALA A 226 -25.47 -16.31 44.10
N SER A 227 -25.40 -15.63 45.23
CA SER A 227 -25.31 -16.25 46.54
C SER A 227 -26.58 -17.05 46.84
N PRO A 228 -26.50 -18.32 47.29
CA PRO A 228 -27.67 -19.08 47.72
C PRO A 228 -28.20 -18.54 49.06
N PRO A 229 -29.53 -18.58 49.29
CA PRO A 229 -30.10 -18.16 50.55
C PRO A 229 -29.83 -19.22 51.62
N SER A 230 -29.36 -18.74 52.77
CA SER A 230 -29.20 -19.55 53.99
C SER A 230 -30.59 -19.94 54.52
N ALA A 231 -30.78 -21.22 54.76
CA ALA A 231 -31.84 -21.78 55.59
C ALA A 231 -31.30 -22.10 56.99
#